data_493d7cb9fdcde80f46aab72188ebcf48
#
_entry.id   493d7cb9fdcde80f46aab72188ebcf48
#
_cell.length_a   1.000
_cell.length_b   1.000
_cell.length_c   1.000
_cell.angle_alpha   90.00
_cell.angle_beta   90.00
_cell.angle_gamma   90.00
#
_symmetry.space_group_name_H-M   'P 1'
#
loop_
_entity.id
_entity.type
_entity.pdbx_description
1 polymer ?
#
loop_
_entity_poly.entity_id
_entity_poly.type
_entity_poly.pdbx_seq_one_letter_code
_entity_poly.pdbx_strand_id
1 'polypeptide(L)'
;MTKVRKAVIPAAGLGTRFLPATKAMAKEMLPIVDKPTIQYIVEEALASGIEDILIVTGKSKRPIEDHFDSNIELESNLEAKGKTELLELVQETTGINLYFVRQSYPKGLGDAVLQAKAFVGGEPFVIMLGDDIMRDEVPLTKQLIEGYEKTHASNIAVMEVPHEETYKYGIIDPESEVEDGLFNVRRFVEKPKPEEAPSNLAIIGRYLLTPEIFDILEKQEPGAGGEVQLTDAIDTLNLTQRVFAKQFKGERFDVGDKFGFMKTSIEFGLEHPEIKDSLKQYVIELGKKLEGTLDKQ
;
A
#
# COMPACT_ATOMS: atom_id res chain seq x y z
N MET A 1 0.63 3.99 27.21
CA MET A 1 0.61 4.35 25.77
C MET A 1 -0.16 3.28 25.04
N THR A 2 -1.07 3.66 24.17
CA THR A 2 -1.80 2.67 23.37
C THR A 2 -0.88 2.20 22.24
N LYS A 3 -0.55 0.90 22.23
CA LYS A 3 0.28 0.28 21.20
C LYS A 3 -0.46 0.31 19.87
N VAL A 4 0.23 0.65 18.78
CA VAL A 4 -0.29 0.51 17.43
C VAL A 4 -0.16 -0.96 17.03
N ARG A 5 -1.30 -1.65 16.90
CA ARG A 5 -1.33 -3.11 16.64
C ARG A 5 -2.29 -3.51 15.52
N LYS A 6 -3.03 -2.54 14.97
CA LYS A 6 -4.05 -2.79 13.95
C LYS A 6 -3.66 -2.16 12.62
N ALA A 7 -3.83 -2.91 11.55
CA ALA A 7 -3.72 -2.38 10.19
C ALA A 7 -5.02 -2.56 9.41
N VAL A 8 -5.27 -1.65 8.49
CA VAL A 8 -6.39 -1.67 7.54
C VAL A 8 -5.82 -1.64 6.13
N ILE A 9 -6.16 -2.62 5.31
CA ILE A 9 -5.72 -2.71 3.91
C ILE A 9 -6.93 -2.53 3.00
N PRO A 10 -7.13 -1.35 2.39
CA PRO A 10 -8.16 -1.13 1.39
C PRO A 10 -7.88 -1.91 0.10
N ALA A 11 -8.72 -2.90 -0.22
CA ALA A 11 -8.60 -3.75 -1.39
C ALA A 11 -9.93 -3.88 -2.18
N ALA A 12 -10.87 -2.96 -1.98
CA ALA A 12 -12.20 -2.99 -2.61
C ALA A 12 -12.25 -2.42 -4.04
N GLY A 13 -11.18 -1.79 -4.51
CA GLY A 13 -11.11 -1.15 -5.82
C GLY A 13 -11.35 -2.10 -7.00
N LEU A 14 -11.94 -1.59 -8.10
CA LEU A 14 -12.34 -2.39 -9.26
C LEU A 14 -11.17 -2.87 -10.15
N GLY A 15 -9.99 -2.30 -9.99
CA GLY A 15 -8.79 -2.70 -10.75
C GLY A 15 -8.88 -2.43 -12.26
N THR A 16 -9.63 -1.42 -12.69
CA THR A 16 -9.93 -1.14 -14.10
C THR A 16 -8.70 -0.93 -14.98
N ARG A 17 -7.59 -0.47 -14.39
CA ARG A 17 -6.32 -0.28 -15.11
C ARG A 17 -5.72 -1.59 -15.65
N PHE A 18 -6.09 -2.73 -15.07
CA PHE A 18 -5.59 -4.07 -15.43
C PHE A 18 -6.61 -4.92 -16.18
N LEU A 19 -7.69 -4.33 -16.66
CA LEU A 19 -8.60 -5.07 -17.52
C LEU A 19 -7.88 -5.52 -18.82
N PRO A 20 -8.16 -6.75 -19.31
CA PRO A 20 -9.24 -7.66 -18.87
C PRO A 20 -8.89 -8.59 -17.69
N ALA A 21 -7.61 -8.69 -17.24
CA ALA A 21 -7.18 -9.64 -16.20
C ALA A 21 -8.02 -9.50 -14.91
N THR A 22 -8.27 -8.28 -14.46
CA THR A 22 -9.02 -7.99 -13.24
C THR A 22 -10.55 -8.10 -13.37
N LYS A 23 -11.06 -8.59 -14.51
CA LYS A 23 -12.47 -8.92 -14.65
C LYS A 23 -12.92 -10.03 -13.67
N ALA A 24 -12.04 -10.99 -13.41
CA ALA A 24 -12.32 -12.16 -12.57
C ALA A 24 -11.33 -12.34 -11.41
N MET A 25 -10.32 -11.47 -11.29
CA MET A 25 -9.27 -11.55 -10.28
C MET A 25 -9.06 -10.21 -9.61
N ALA A 26 -8.79 -10.22 -8.31
CA ALA A 26 -8.37 -9.03 -7.58
C ALA A 26 -7.03 -8.52 -8.11
N LYS A 27 -6.88 -7.20 -8.31
CA LYS A 27 -5.60 -6.63 -8.73
C LYS A 27 -4.49 -6.91 -7.70
N GLU A 28 -4.86 -7.00 -6.45
CA GLU A 28 -3.96 -7.28 -5.33
C GLU A 28 -3.43 -8.73 -5.34
N MET A 29 -4.04 -9.61 -6.14
CA MET A 29 -3.59 -10.99 -6.40
C MET A 29 -2.70 -11.13 -7.64
N LEU A 30 -2.43 -10.04 -8.35
CA LEU A 30 -1.45 -10.06 -9.44
C LEU A 30 -0.07 -10.37 -8.86
N PRO A 31 0.63 -11.40 -9.35
CA PRO A 31 1.89 -11.84 -8.76
C PRO A 31 3.07 -11.00 -9.24
N ILE A 32 3.88 -10.55 -8.30
CA ILE A 32 5.22 -10.05 -8.57
C ILE A 32 6.15 -11.28 -8.56
N VAL A 33 6.53 -11.74 -9.74
CA VAL A 33 7.14 -13.05 -10.00
C VAL A 33 6.18 -14.17 -9.62
N ASP A 34 6.21 -14.67 -8.40
CA ASP A 34 5.41 -15.78 -7.86
C ASP A 34 4.61 -15.44 -6.59
N LYS A 35 4.85 -14.27 -5.99
CA LYS A 35 4.19 -13.80 -4.76
C LYS A 35 3.13 -12.74 -5.07
N PRO A 36 1.85 -12.90 -4.65
CA PRO A 36 0.82 -11.88 -4.81
C PRO A 36 1.18 -10.56 -4.15
N THR A 37 0.83 -9.44 -4.80
CA THR A 37 1.11 -8.10 -4.27
C THR A 37 0.64 -7.91 -2.83
N ILE A 38 -0.57 -8.39 -2.50
CA ILE A 38 -1.15 -8.26 -1.16
C ILE A 38 -0.30 -8.92 -0.08
N GLN A 39 0.43 -10.00 -0.39
CA GLN A 39 1.27 -10.70 0.57
C GLN A 39 2.44 -9.82 1.04
N TYR A 40 3.07 -9.05 0.14
CA TYR A 40 4.13 -8.09 0.52
C TYR A 40 3.62 -7.05 1.53
N ILE A 41 2.36 -6.60 1.37
CA ILE A 41 1.75 -5.62 2.27
C ILE A 41 1.48 -6.23 3.65
N VAL A 42 0.98 -7.47 3.68
CA VAL A 42 0.74 -8.20 4.94
C VAL A 42 2.05 -8.50 5.65
N GLU A 43 3.08 -8.96 4.92
CA GLU A 43 4.42 -9.21 5.48
C GLU A 43 5.04 -7.95 6.08
N GLU A 44 4.91 -6.79 5.43
CA GLU A 44 5.37 -5.50 5.99
C GLU A 44 4.64 -5.17 7.29
N ALA A 45 3.31 -5.38 7.34
CA ALA A 45 2.52 -5.16 8.55
C ALA A 45 3.03 -6.01 9.72
N LEU A 46 3.22 -7.32 9.49
CA LEU A 46 3.72 -8.26 10.50
C LEU A 46 5.14 -7.89 10.96
N ALA A 47 6.04 -7.58 10.03
CA ALA A 47 7.42 -7.14 10.32
C ALA A 47 7.46 -5.82 11.11
N SER A 48 6.39 -5.03 11.05
CA SER A 48 6.22 -3.78 11.81
C SER A 48 5.61 -3.97 13.19
N GLY A 49 5.24 -5.20 13.56
CA GLY A 49 4.65 -5.53 14.88
C GLY A 49 3.13 -5.35 14.94
N ILE A 50 2.45 -5.31 13.79
CA ILE A 50 0.99 -5.35 13.69
C ILE A 50 0.51 -6.75 14.07
N GLU A 51 -0.55 -6.84 14.85
CA GLU A 51 -1.13 -8.07 15.39
C GLU A 51 -2.41 -8.48 14.65
N ASP A 52 -3.25 -7.49 14.33
CA ASP A 52 -4.55 -7.69 13.70
C ASP A 52 -4.64 -6.89 12.39
N ILE A 53 -5.01 -7.54 11.30
CA ILE A 53 -5.09 -6.91 9.97
C ILE A 53 -6.53 -7.04 9.45
N LEU A 54 -7.16 -5.92 9.10
CA LEU A 54 -8.44 -5.89 8.42
C LEU A 54 -8.24 -5.58 6.93
N ILE A 55 -8.70 -6.47 6.07
CA ILE A 55 -8.75 -6.23 4.63
C ILE A 55 -10.17 -5.78 4.25
N VAL A 56 -10.27 -4.58 3.69
CA VAL A 56 -11.54 -4.06 3.18
C VAL A 56 -11.72 -4.54 1.75
N THR A 57 -12.61 -5.51 1.55
CA THR A 57 -12.84 -6.18 0.28
C THR A 57 -14.06 -5.66 -0.46
N GLY A 58 -14.20 -6.06 -1.73
CA GLY A 58 -15.36 -5.79 -2.56
C GLY A 58 -15.89 -7.06 -3.24
N LYS A 59 -16.71 -6.87 -4.27
CA LYS A 59 -17.14 -8.00 -5.11
C LYS A 59 -15.94 -8.61 -5.84
N SER A 60 -15.93 -9.95 -5.94
CA SER A 60 -14.89 -10.74 -6.66
C SER A 60 -13.49 -10.67 -6.05
N LYS A 61 -13.38 -10.44 -4.73
CA LYS A 61 -12.12 -10.39 -4.00
C LYS A 61 -11.82 -11.65 -3.18
N ARG A 62 -12.67 -12.69 -3.27
CA ARG A 62 -12.49 -13.96 -2.56
C ARG A 62 -11.10 -14.60 -2.70
N PRO A 63 -10.39 -14.52 -3.85
CA PRO A 63 -9.03 -15.05 -3.93
C PRO A 63 -8.05 -14.48 -2.91
N ILE A 64 -8.31 -13.29 -2.33
CA ILE A 64 -7.50 -12.74 -1.25
C ILE A 64 -7.73 -13.55 0.04
N GLU A 65 -8.99 -13.88 0.34
CA GLU A 65 -9.36 -14.72 1.50
C GLU A 65 -8.75 -16.10 1.35
N ASP A 66 -8.99 -16.75 0.19
CA ASP A 66 -8.49 -18.10 -0.11
C ASP A 66 -6.94 -18.21 -0.07
N HIS A 67 -6.22 -17.11 -0.36
CA HIS A 67 -4.75 -17.08 -0.34
C HIS A 67 -4.15 -17.18 1.07
N PHE A 68 -4.83 -16.64 2.06
CA PHE A 68 -4.37 -16.64 3.45
C PHE A 68 -5.00 -17.75 4.29
N ASP A 69 -5.92 -18.53 3.71
CA ASP A 69 -6.48 -19.72 4.34
C ASP A 69 -5.63 -20.97 4.08
N SER A 70 -5.74 -21.99 4.95
CA SER A 70 -5.10 -23.27 4.73
C SER A 70 -5.70 -23.98 3.50
N ASN A 71 -4.84 -24.61 2.70
CA ASN A 71 -5.25 -25.48 1.60
C ASN A 71 -4.87 -26.93 1.93
N ILE A 72 -5.73 -27.60 2.70
CA ILE A 72 -5.47 -28.94 3.24
C ILE A 72 -5.17 -29.96 2.13
N GLU A 73 -5.83 -29.86 0.97
CA GLU A 73 -5.60 -30.78 -0.14
C GLU A 73 -4.20 -30.58 -0.75
N LEU A 74 -3.80 -29.32 -1.00
CA LEU A 74 -2.47 -28.99 -1.51
C LEU A 74 -1.39 -29.37 -0.50
N GLU A 75 -1.55 -28.99 0.75
CA GLU A 75 -0.59 -29.26 1.82
C GLU A 75 -0.36 -30.77 2.01
N SER A 76 -1.44 -31.57 2.09
CA SER A 76 -1.35 -33.03 2.17
C SER A 76 -0.67 -33.68 0.95
N ASN A 77 -0.88 -33.11 -0.25
CA ASN A 77 -0.23 -33.59 -1.47
C ASN A 77 1.28 -33.27 -1.48
N LEU A 78 1.66 -32.06 -1.02
CA LEU A 78 3.07 -31.69 -0.90
C LEU A 78 3.80 -32.54 0.15
N GLU A 79 3.18 -32.76 1.30
CA GLU A 79 3.70 -33.62 2.37
C GLU A 79 3.90 -35.07 1.89
N ALA A 80 2.88 -35.64 1.24
CA ALA A 80 2.95 -37.00 0.70
C ALA A 80 4.06 -37.18 -0.37
N LYS A 81 4.41 -36.12 -1.08
CA LYS A 81 5.49 -36.08 -2.06
C LYS A 81 6.85 -35.68 -1.51
N GLY A 82 6.97 -35.41 -0.20
CA GLY A 82 8.19 -34.94 0.43
C GLY A 82 8.68 -33.57 -0.03
N LYS A 83 7.79 -32.71 -0.53
CA LYS A 83 8.11 -31.37 -1.02
C LYS A 83 8.06 -30.35 0.13
N THR A 84 8.98 -30.50 1.09
CA THR A 84 8.97 -29.75 2.36
C THR A 84 9.08 -28.24 2.15
N GLU A 85 9.99 -27.78 1.29
CA GLU A 85 10.19 -26.34 1.02
C GLU A 85 8.91 -25.68 0.46
N LEU A 86 8.21 -26.35 -0.45
CA LEU A 86 6.94 -25.83 -1.00
C LEU A 86 5.80 -25.88 0.03
N LEU A 87 5.82 -26.87 0.92
CA LEU A 87 4.85 -26.96 2.01
C LEU A 87 5.04 -25.81 3.00
N GLU A 88 6.26 -25.54 3.42
CA GLU A 88 6.60 -24.41 4.29
C GLU A 88 6.15 -23.08 3.64
N LEU A 89 6.47 -22.87 2.37
CA LEU A 89 6.08 -21.66 1.62
C LEU A 89 4.55 -21.45 1.60
N VAL A 90 3.77 -22.52 1.44
CA VAL A 90 2.28 -22.43 1.46
C VAL A 90 1.78 -22.12 2.86
N GLN A 91 2.41 -22.68 3.89
CA GLN A 91 2.00 -22.51 5.28
C GLN A 91 2.40 -21.16 5.89
N GLU A 92 3.42 -20.47 5.34
CA GLU A 92 3.85 -19.14 5.79
C GLU A 92 2.73 -18.08 5.75
N THR A 93 1.76 -18.24 4.84
CA THR A 93 0.62 -17.31 4.72
C THR A 93 -0.55 -17.65 5.64
N THR A 94 -0.51 -18.80 6.31
CA THR A 94 -1.61 -19.31 7.14
C THR A 94 -1.42 -18.92 8.61
N GLY A 95 -2.53 -18.72 9.35
CA GLY A 95 -2.49 -18.44 10.79
C GLY A 95 -2.24 -16.98 11.15
N ILE A 96 -2.30 -16.08 10.19
CA ILE A 96 -2.27 -14.64 10.41
C ILE A 96 -3.66 -14.18 10.89
N ASN A 97 -3.72 -13.26 11.86
CA ASN A 97 -5.00 -12.70 12.33
C ASN A 97 -5.58 -11.72 11.30
N LEU A 98 -6.26 -12.28 10.31
CA LEU A 98 -6.91 -11.52 9.24
C LEU A 98 -8.41 -11.43 9.47
N TYR A 99 -8.93 -10.23 9.24
CA TYR A 99 -10.36 -9.92 9.29
C TYR A 99 -10.78 -9.35 7.94
N PHE A 100 -12.01 -9.59 7.55
CA PHE A 100 -12.53 -9.10 6.26
C PHE A 100 -13.84 -8.34 6.47
N VAL A 101 -13.93 -7.16 5.86
CA VAL A 101 -15.16 -6.37 5.80
C VAL A 101 -15.41 -5.94 4.36
N ARG A 102 -16.67 -5.80 3.98
CA ARG A 102 -17.00 -5.43 2.60
C ARG A 102 -17.36 -3.95 2.48
N GLN A 103 -16.71 -3.28 1.54
CA GLN A 103 -17.21 -2.04 0.98
C GLN A 103 -18.25 -2.40 -0.11
N SER A 104 -19.54 -2.26 0.22
CA SER A 104 -20.62 -2.66 -0.70
C SER A 104 -20.70 -1.76 -1.93
N TYR A 105 -20.33 -0.50 -1.79
CA TYR A 105 -20.32 0.50 -2.86
C TYR A 105 -18.95 1.20 -2.87
N PRO A 106 -18.20 1.21 -3.99
CA PRO A 106 -16.87 1.82 -4.07
C PRO A 106 -16.99 3.36 -4.14
N LYS A 107 -17.12 4.00 -2.99
CA LYS A 107 -17.28 5.46 -2.86
C LYS A 107 -15.96 6.21 -2.57
N GLY A 108 -14.83 5.60 -2.82
CA GLY A 108 -13.51 6.18 -2.60
C GLY A 108 -12.75 5.57 -1.42
N LEU A 109 -11.50 6.02 -1.24
CA LEU A 109 -10.59 5.50 -0.22
C LEU A 109 -11.06 5.83 1.20
N GLY A 110 -11.55 7.04 1.43
CA GLY A 110 -12.08 7.44 2.74
C GLY A 110 -13.26 6.59 3.17
N ASP A 111 -14.18 6.27 2.25
CA ASP A 111 -15.30 5.36 2.54
C ASP A 111 -14.82 3.93 2.81
N ALA A 112 -13.79 3.44 2.11
CA ALA A 112 -13.20 2.14 2.40
C ALA A 112 -12.62 2.10 3.82
N VAL A 113 -11.90 3.14 4.23
CA VAL A 113 -11.36 3.28 5.60
C VAL A 113 -12.49 3.35 6.63
N LEU A 114 -13.58 4.05 6.34
CA LEU A 114 -14.74 4.16 7.23
C LEU A 114 -15.35 2.78 7.57
N GLN A 115 -15.29 1.79 6.64
CA GLN A 115 -15.77 0.44 6.93
C GLN A 115 -14.98 -0.25 8.06
N ALA A 116 -13.78 0.24 8.38
CA ALA A 116 -12.95 -0.31 9.44
C ALA A 116 -13.28 0.23 10.86
N LYS A 117 -14.19 1.21 11.00
CA LYS A 117 -14.48 1.89 12.29
C LYS A 117 -14.74 0.91 13.43
N ALA A 118 -15.57 -0.09 13.22
CA ALA A 118 -15.93 -1.06 14.27
C ALA A 118 -14.74 -1.96 14.67
N PHE A 119 -13.87 -2.31 13.73
CA PHE A 119 -12.67 -3.11 13.98
C PHE A 119 -11.60 -2.31 14.72
N VAL A 120 -11.37 -1.07 14.29
CA VAL A 120 -10.36 -0.18 14.90
C VAL A 120 -10.76 0.20 16.32
N GLY A 121 -12.02 0.56 16.54
CA GLY A 121 -12.48 1.05 17.83
C GLY A 121 -11.83 2.37 18.19
N GLY A 122 -11.31 2.48 19.41
CA GLY A 122 -10.64 3.68 19.93
C GLY A 122 -9.10 3.63 19.88
N GLU A 123 -8.50 2.82 19.02
CA GLU A 123 -7.05 2.63 18.95
C GLU A 123 -6.43 3.35 17.72
N PRO A 124 -5.16 3.82 17.81
CA PRO A 124 -4.43 4.24 16.62
C PRO A 124 -4.22 3.04 15.70
N PHE A 125 -4.22 3.27 14.39
CA PHE A 125 -4.13 2.21 13.40
C PHE A 125 -3.37 2.64 12.16
N VAL A 126 -2.89 1.69 11.39
CA VAL A 126 -2.19 1.93 10.13
C VAL A 126 -3.12 1.65 8.96
N ILE A 127 -3.06 2.47 7.91
CA ILE A 127 -3.65 2.18 6.60
C ILE A 127 -2.50 1.86 5.64
N MET A 128 -2.64 0.76 4.89
CA MET A 128 -1.64 0.30 3.94
C MET A 128 -2.33 0.04 2.60
N LEU A 129 -1.97 0.80 1.56
CA LEU A 129 -2.55 0.59 0.23
C LEU A 129 -2.04 -0.71 -0.39
N GLY A 130 -2.95 -1.50 -0.93
CA GLY A 130 -2.68 -2.85 -1.42
C GLY A 130 -1.93 -2.93 -2.76
N ASP A 131 -1.59 -1.80 -3.36
CA ASP A 131 -0.87 -1.68 -4.64
C ASP A 131 0.41 -0.82 -4.56
N ASP A 132 0.93 -0.63 -3.34
CA ASP A 132 2.09 0.22 -3.09
C ASP A 132 3.10 -0.55 -2.18
N ILE A 133 4.13 -1.15 -2.79
CA ILE A 133 5.15 -1.95 -2.08
C ILE A 133 6.29 -1.03 -1.66
N MET A 134 6.71 -1.13 -0.39
CA MET A 134 7.80 -0.36 0.18
C MET A 134 8.96 -1.28 0.55
N ARG A 135 10.19 -0.88 0.26
CA ARG A 135 11.40 -1.63 0.59
C ARG A 135 12.42 -0.71 1.27
N ASP A 136 12.81 -1.08 2.48
CA ASP A 136 13.85 -0.41 3.27
C ASP A 136 14.35 -1.41 4.32
N GLU A 137 15.49 -1.14 4.96
CA GLU A 137 16.01 -1.92 6.10
C GLU A 137 15.01 -1.94 7.28
N VAL A 138 14.39 -0.80 7.55
CA VAL A 138 13.28 -0.69 8.52
C VAL A 138 11.99 -0.49 7.75
N PRO A 139 10.99 -1.39 7.89
CA PRO A 139 9.71 -1.25 7.21
C PRO A 139 9.09 0.14 7.41
N LEU A 140 8.55 0.74 6.35
CA LEU A 140 7.96 2.09 6.42
C LEU A 140 6.86 2.19 7.47
N THR A 141 6.01 1.16 7.58
CA THR A 141 4.99 1.08 8.62
C THR A 141 5.58 1.17 10.02
N LYS A 142 6.72 0.53 10.27
CA LYS A 142 7.44 0.62 11.55
C LYS A 142 8.00 2.02 11.78
N GLN A 143 8.53 2.68 10.76
CA GLN A 143 8.98 4.08 10.87
C GLN A 143 7.84 5.02 11.27
N LEU A 144 6.62 4.81 10.73
CA LEU A 144 5.43 5.58 11.13
C LEU A 144 5.03 5.31 12.58
N ILE A 145 5.12 4.05 13.04
CA ILE A 145 4.82 3.68 14.43
C ILE A 145 5.81 4.37 15.38
N GLU A 146 7.10 4.35 15.07
CA GLU A 146 8.13 5.05 15.85
C GLU A 146 7.89 6.57 15.88
N GLY A 147 7.44 7.15 14.76
CA GLY A 147 7.02 8.55 14.70
C GLY A 147 5.82 8.85 15.60
N TYR A 148 4.82 7.96 15.61
CA TYR A 148 3.66 8.08 16.50
C TYR A 148 4.04 7.97 18.00
N GLU A 149 4.94 7.06 18.33
CA GLU A 149 5.41 6.88 19.71
C GLU A 149 6.09 8.15 20.26
N LYS A 150 6.70 8.95 19.39
CA LYS A 150 7.33 10.23 19.74
C LYS A 150 6.33 11.39 19.80
N THR A 151 5.42 11.46 18.84
CA THR A 151 4.55 12.63 18.64
C THR A 151 3.16 12.46 19.25
N HIS A 152 2.71 11.23 19.44
CA HIS A 152 1.33 10.85 19.82
C HIS A 152 0.26 11.43 18.89
N ALA A 153 0.62 11.64 17.62
CA ALA A 153 -0.21 12.23 16.60
C ALA A 153 -0.18 11.42 15.30
N SER A 154 -1.19 11.60 14.45
CA SER A 154 -1.25 10.97 13.14
C SER A 154 0.01 11.27 12.33
N ASN A 155 0.53 10.25 11.64
CA ASN A 155 1.71 10.32 10.79
C ASN A 155 1.41 9.76 9.40
N ILE A 156 1.82 10.47 8.36
CA ILE A 156 1.58 10.11 6.97
C ILE A 156 2.90 9.95 6.25
N ALA A 157 3.06 8.89 5.49
CA ALA A 157 4.26 8.72 4.68
C ALA A 157 4.20 9.61 3.44
N VAL A 158 5.31 10.30 3.17
CA VAL A 158 5.49 11.11 1.97
C VAL A 158 6.81 10.78 1.28
N MET A 159 6.88 11.03 -0.02
CA MET A 159 8.08 10.88 -0.84
C MET A 159 8.17 12.05 -1.81
N GLU A 160 9.38 12.45 -2.14
CA GLU A 160 9.60 13.45 -3.18
C GLU A 160 9.30 12.87 -4.56
N VAL A 161 8.50 13.57 -5.35
CA VAL A 161 8.15 13.20 -6.72
C VAL A 161 8.51 14.32 -7.69
N PRO A 162 8.68 14.03 -8.99
CA PRO A 162 8.79 15.06 -10.00
C PRO A 162 7.60 16.03 -9.96
N HIS A 163 7.88 17.33 -10.07
CA HIS A 163 6.84 18.37 -9.95
C HIS A 163 5.67 18.15 -10.92
N GLU A 164 5.97 17.73 -12.13
CA GLU A 164 4.99 17.41 -13.17
C GLU A 164 4.09 16.21 -12.83
N GLU A 165 4.43 15.42 -11.81
CA GLU A 165 3.65 14.26 -11.38
C GLU A 165 2.75 14.53 -10.16
N THR A 166 2.83 15.71 -9.55
CA THR A 166 2.07 16.06 -8.33
C THR A 166 0.57 15.88 -8.48
N TYR A 167 0.02 16.06 -9.69
CA TYR A 167 -1.41 15.87 -9.97
C TYR A 167 -1.93 14.42 -9.78
N LYS A 168 -1.04 13.46 -9.56
CA LYS A 168 -1.40 12.06 -9.32
C LYS A 168 -1.66 11.77 -7.84
N TYR A 169 -1.19 12.62 -6.93
CA TYR A 169 -1.08 12.36 -5.49
C TYR A 169 -1.74 13.44 -4.65
N GLY A 170 -2.05 13.11 -3.40
CA GLY A 170 -2.19 14.12 -2.37
C GLY A 170 -0.81 14.74 -2.08
N ILE A 171 -0.73 16.06 -2.00
CA ILE A 171 0.52 16.80 -1.76
C ILE A 171 0.42 17.52 -0.42
N ILE A 172 1.49 17.48 0.38
CA ILE A 172 1.55 18.24 1.63
C ILE A 172 2.12 19.65 1.42
N ASP A 173 1.65 20.61 2.23
CA ASP A 173 2.28 21.92 2.44
C ASP A 173 3.08 21.83 3.74
N PRO A 174 4.41 21.58 3.68
CA PRO A 174 5.22 21.45 4.90
C PRO A 174 5.38 22.82 5.57
N GLU A 175 5.11 22.86 6.89
CA GLU A 175 5.26 24.09 7.69
C GLU A 175 6.68 24.22 8.26
N SER A 176 7.18 23.15 8.84
CA SER A 176 8.53 23.08 9.44
C SER A 176 8.97 21.63 9.57
N GLU A 177 10.27 21.41 9.47
CA GLU A 177 10.88 20.13 9.79
C GLU A 177 11.17 20.06 11.29
N VAL A 178 10.71 19.00 11.95
CA VAL A 178 10.85 18.82 13.42
C VAL A 178 12.10 17.99 13.73
N GLU A 179 12.32 16.94 12.96
CA GLU A 179 13.53 16.12 12.94
C GLU A 179 13.74 15.56 11.54
N ASP A 180 14.86 14.90 11.25
CA ASP A 180 15.21 14.42 9.90
C ASP A 180 14.03 13.71 9.20
N GLY A 181 13.49 14.37 8.19
CA GLY A 181 12.38 13.89 7.38
C GLY A 181 11.03 13.81 8.11
N LEU A 182 10.87 14.43 9.27
CA LEU A 182 9.57 14.55 9.95
C LEU A 182 9.08 15.99 9.91
N PHE A 183 7.98 16.24 9.22
CA PHE A 183 7.44 17.59 8.99
C PHE A 183 6.15 17.82 9.77
N ASN A 184 6.03 19.02 10.34
CA ASN A 184 4.71 19.61 10.60
C ASN A 184 4.06 19.97 9.28
N VAL A 185 2.78 19.68 9.13
CA VAL A 185 2.05 19.95 7.89
C VAL A 185 1.03 21.06 8.13
N ARG A 186 1.03 22.05 7.25
CA ARG A 186 0.06 23.15 7.28
C ARG A 186 -1.27 22.71 6.70
N ARG A 187 -1.24 22.02 5.55
CA ARG A 187 -2.42 21.47 4.89
C ARG A 187 -2.07 20.33 3.94
N PHE A 188 -3.10 19.60 3.54
CA PHE A 188 -3.05 18.52 2.56
C PHE A 188 -3.92 18.88 1.35
N VAL A 189 -3.43 18.67 0.14
CA VAL A 189 -4.14 19.04 -1.10
C VAL A 189 -4.23 17.81 -2.00
N GLU A 190 -5.44 17.34 -2.25
CA GLU A 190 -5.68 16.17 -3.11
C GLU A 190 -5.51 16.54 -4.58
N LYS A 191 -4.58 15.90 -5.27
CA LYS A 191 -4.33 15.99 -6.72
C LYS A 191 -4.32 17.42 -7.25
N PRO A 192 -3.50 18.33 -6.70
CA PRO A 192 -3.40 19.68 -7.22
C PRO A 192 -2.89 19.66 -8.65
N LYS A 193 -3.20 20.71 -9.41
CA LYS A 193 -2.46 20.94 -10.65
C LYS A 193 -1.00 21.25 -10.31
N PRO A 194 -0.02 20.90 -11.18
CA PRO A 194 1.39 21.17 -10.88
C PRO A 194 1.66 22.62 -10.47
N GLU A 195 1.08 23.59 -11.15
CA GLU A 195 1.21 25.03 -10.85
C GLU A 195 0.60 25.46 -9.51
N GLU A 196 -0.27 24.64 -8.91
CA GLU A 196 -0.94 24.89 -7.64
C GLU A 196 -0.38 24.02 -6.50
N ALA A 197 0.53 23.07 -6.82
CA ALA A 197 1.10 22.14 -5.84
C ALA A 197 1.98 22.90 -4.84
N PRO A 198 1.70 22.78 -3.51
CA PRO A 198 2.44 23.53 -2.50
C PRO A 198 3.88 23.03 -2.29
N SER A 199 4.18 21.81 -2.70
CA SER A 199 5.49 21.18 -2.64
C SER A 199 5.59 19.99 -3.61
N ASN A 200 6.71 19.27 -3.59
CA ASN A 200 6.90 18.01 -4.29
C ASN A 200 6.77 16.78 -3.36
N LEU A 201 6.35 16.98 -2.11
CA LEU A 201 6.18 15.91 -1.15
C LEU A 201 4.81 15.27 -1.30
N ALA A 202 4.78 14.14 -1.99
CA ALA A 202 3.57 13.37 -2.30
C ALA A 202 3.27 12.35 -1.20
N ILE A 203 2.00 12.24 -0.85
CA ILE A 203 1.50 11.20 0.05
C ILE A 203 1.61 9.86 -0.67
N ILE A 204 2.19 8.88 0.01
CA ILE A 204 2.31 7.51 -0.46
C ILE A 204 1.52 6.55 0.41
N GLY A 205 1.38 5.31 -0.01
CA GLY A 205 0.41 4.33 0.46
C GLY A 205 0.50 3.85 1.92
N ARG A 206 1.06 4.65 2.85
CA ARG A 206 1.13 4.32 4.28
C ARG A 206 0.72 5.51 5.13
N TYR A 207 -0.23 5.24 6.05
CA TYR A 207 -0.79 6.25 6.96
C TYR A 207 -0.90 5.64 8.36
N LEU A 208 -0.51 6.35 9.38
CA LEU A 208 -0.85 6.05 10.76
C LEU A 208 -1.82 7.12 11.24
N LEU A 209 -3.04 6.73 11.56
CA LEU A 209 -4.11 7.65 11.95
C LEU A 209 -4.64 7.34 13.35
N THR A 210 -5.14 8.38 13.99
CA THR A 210 -5.90 8.26 15.23
C THR A 210 -7.40 8.06 14.93
N PRO A 211 -8.17 7.47 15.84
CA PRO A 211 -9.57 7.09 15.57
C PRO A 211 -10.51 8.26 15.32
N GLU A 212 -10.13 9.50 15.66
CA GLU A 212 -10.90 10.71 15.39
C GLU A 212 -11.17 10.93 13.90
N ILE A 213 -10.38 10.34 13.03
CA ILE A 213 -10.60 10.37 11.58
C ILE A 213 -11.98 9.84 11.19
N PHE A 214 -12.53 8.87 11.93
CA PHE A 214 -13.83 8.29 11.62
C PHE A 214 -14.98 9.27 11.79
N ASP A 215 -14.92 10.15 12.78
CA ASP A 215 -15.97 11.16 13.01
C ASP A 215 -16.01 12.20 11.89
N ILE A 216 -14.87 12.41 11.23
CA ILE A 216 -14.73 13.27 10.06
C ILE A 216 -15.28 12.54 8.83
N LEU A 217 -14.83 11.31 8.58
CA LEU A 217 -15.24 10.50 7.43
C LEU A 217 -16.75 10.24 7.38
N GLU A 218 -17.41 10.11 8.55
CA GLU A 218 -18.87 9.93 8.62
C GLU A 218 -19.67 11.13 8.11
N LYS A 219 -19.10 12.32 8.19
CA LYS A 219 -19.75 13.60 7.84
C LYS A 219 -19.26 14.17 6.51
N GLN A 220 -18.21 13.56 5.95
CA GLN A 220 -17.55 14.10 4.77
C GLN A 220 -18.39 13.90 3.51
N GLU A 221 -18.66 14.98 2.81
CA GLU A 221 -19.28 14.94 1.49
C GLU A 221 -18.24 14.48 0.43
N PRO A 222 -18.71 13.83 -0.65
CA PRO A 222 -17.83 13.46 -1.74
C PRO A 222 -17.11 14.67 -2.34
N GLY A 223 -15.78 14.54 -2.50
CA GLY A 223 -14.90 15.55 -3.09
C GLY A 223 -14.56 15.27 -4.55
N ALA A 224 -13.30 15.39 -4.91
CA ALA A 224 -12.80 15.18 -6.25
C ALA A 224 -13.22 13.81 -6.82
N GLY A 225 -13.74 13.80 -8.05
CA GLY A 225 -14.22 12.58 -8.70
C GLY A 225 -15.54 12.01 -8.15
N GLY A 226 -16.21 12.69 -7.22
CA GLY A 226 -17.41 12.18 -6.54
C GLY A 226 -17.12 11.10 -5.49
N GLU A 227 -15.88 11.05 -5.01
CA GLU A 227 -15.38 10.07 -4.04
C GLU A 227 -15.14 10.73 -2.68
N VAL A 228 -15.30 9.96 -1.60
CA VAL A 228 -14.86 10.36 -0.26
C VAL A 228 -13.35 10.20 -0.19
N GLN A 229 -12.63 11.33 -0.29
CA GLN A 229 -11.16 11.34 -0.33
C GLN A 229 -10.57 11.30 1.09
N LEU A 230 -9.62 10.39 1.30
CA LEU A 230 -8.95 10.28 2.60
C LEU A 230 -8.08 11.53 2.88
N THR A 231 -7.46 12.12 1.85
CA THR A 231 -6.63 13.31 1.97
C THR A 231 -7.42 14.51 2.53
N ASP A 232 -8.66 14.70 2.06
CA ASP A 232 -9.54 15.78 2.54
C ASP A 232 -9.93 15.58 4.01
N ALA A 233 -10.17 14.31 4.41
CA ALA A 233 -10.44 13.98 5.81
C ALA A 233 -9.22 14.25 6.70
N ILE A 234 -8.02 13.95 6.22
CA ILE A 234 -6.77 14.21 6.94
C ILE A 234 -6.51 15.71 7.06
N ASP A 235 -6.80 16.50 6.03
CA ASP A 235 -6.70 17.95 6.10
C ASP A 235 -7.65 18.53 7.14
N THR A 236 -8.88 18.03 7.19
CA THR A 236 -9.87 18.40 8.22
C THR A 236 -9.40 17.98 9.63
N LEU A 237 -8.82 16.77 9.76
CA LEU A 237 -8.25 16.30 11.03
C LEU A 237 -7.15 17.23 11.51
N ASN A 238 -6.30 17.71 10.62
CA ASN A 238 -5.19 18.61 10.92
C ASN A 238 -5.62 19.97 11.47
N LEU A 239 -6.89 20.38 11.28
CA LEU A 239 -7.45 21.60 11.90
C LEU A 239 -7.70 21.44 13.40
N THR A 240 -7.87 20.21 13.89
CA THR A 240 -8.23 19.92 15.30
C THR A 240 -7.11 19.27 16.08
N GLN A 241 -6.22 18.55 15.43
CA GLN A 241 -5.02 17.95 16.02
C GLN A 241 -3.89 17.94 14.98
N ARG A 242 -2.63 17.95 15.45
CA ARG A 242 -1.48 17.90 14.56
C ARG A 242 -1.44 16.60 13.77
N VAL A 243 -1.13 16.72 12.47
CA VAL A 243 -0.79 15.60 11.60
C VAL A 243 0.63 15.84 11.08
N PHE A 244 1.50 14.85 11.26
CA PHE A 244 2.87 14.91 10.78
C PHE A 244 3.01 14.16 9.45
N ALA A 245 4.04 14.51 8.69
CA ALA A 245 4.45 13.76 7.51
C ALA A 245 5.87 13.24 7.69
N LYS A 246 6.07 11.93 7.49
CA LYS A 246 7.38 11.28 7.52
C LYS A 246 7.85 11.03 6.10
N GLN A 247 8.98 11.63 5.73
CA GLN A 247 9.61 11.40 4.44
C GLN A 247 10.24 9.99 4.40
N PHE A 248 9.84 9.22 3.43
CA PHE A 248 10.41 7.91 3.13
C PHE A 248 11.60 8.07 2.19
N LYS A 249 12.72 7.45 2.55
CA LYS A 249 13.97 7.50 1.78
C LYS A 249 14.32 6.16 1.12
N GLY A 250 13.52 5.10 1.37
CA GLY A 250 13.66 3.79 0.75
C GLY A 250 13.09 3.73 -0.66
N GLU A 251 12.91 2.53 -1.16
CA GLU A 251 12.39 2.28 -2.51
C GLU A 251 10.89 2.03 -2.48
N ARG A 252 10.17 2.71 -3.35
CA ARG A 252 8.74 2.57 -3.57
C ARG A 252 8.47 1.93 -4.93
N PHE A 253 7.62 0.90 -4.93
CA PHE A 253 7.18 0.19 -6.11
C PHE A 253 5.67 0.34 -6.25
N ASP A 254 5.25 1.29 -7.10
CA ASP A 254 3.83 1.50 -7.42
C ASP A 254 3.39 0.46 -8.45
N VAL A 255 2.63 -0.53 -7.99
CA VAL A 255 2.08 -1.59 -8.84
C VAL A 255 0.62 -1.33 -9.22
N GLY A 256 0.14 -0.12 -9.04
CA GLY A 256 -1.23 0.30 -9.37
C GLY A 256 -1.49 0.54 -10.85
N ASP A 257 -0.46 0.55 -11.70
CA ASP A 257 -0.57 0.63 -13.16
C ASP A 257 0.30 -0.40 -13.88
N LYS A 258 0.10 -0.54 -15.20
CA LYS A 258 0.75 -1.58 -16.01
C LYS A 258 2.27 -1.41 -16.08
N PHE A 259 2.75 -0.17 -16.19
CA PHE A 259 4.18 0.08 -16.33
C PHE A 259 4.91 -0.14 -15.00
N GLY A 260 4.37 0.41 -13.91
CA GLY A 260 4.90 0.20 -12.56
C GLY A 260 4.91 -1.28 -12.18
N PHE A 261 3.84 -2.02 -12.50
CA PHE A 261 3.76 -3.47 -12.29
C PHE A 261 4.86 -4.23 -13.05
N MET A 262 5.05 -3.93 -14.35
CA MET A 262 6.09 -4.58 -15.15
C MET A 262 7.50 -4.24 -14.69
N LYS A 263 7.75 -2.96 -14.35
CA LYS A 263 9.03 -2.51 -13.80
C LYS A 263 9.35 -3.27 -12.50
N THR A 264 8.39 -3.30 -11.56
CA THR A 264 8.54 -4.02 -10.29
C THR A 264 8.80 -5.51 -10.51
N SER A 265 8.05 -6.16 -11.41
CA SER A 265 8.25 -7.58 -11.71
C SER A 265 9.65 -7.88 -12.27
N ILE A 266 10.21 -6.98 -13.09
CA ILE A 266 11.58 -7.11 -13.58
C ILE A 266 12.59 -6.95 -12.46
N GLU A 267 12.46 -5.92 -11.62
CA GLU A 267 13.41 -5.64 -10.55
C GLU A 267 13.42 -6.77 -9.50
N PHE A 268 12.25 -7.23 -9.07
CA PHE A 268 12.13 -8.37 -8.15
C PHE A 268 12.61 -9.69 -8.79
N GLY A 269 12.34 -9.87 -10.09
CA GLY A 269 12.83 -11.03 -10.82
C GLY A 269 14.37 -11.09 -10.94
N LEU A 270 15.04 -9.93 -11.02
CA LEU A 270 16.50 -9.84 -11.02
C LEU A 270 17.14 -10.18 -9.66
N GLU A 271 16.34 -10.26 -8.60
CA GLU A 271 16.77 -10.66 -7.26
C GLU A 271 16.27 -12.07 -6.90
N HIS A 272 15.30 -12.61 -7.64
CA HIS A 272 14.66 -13.88 -7.35
C HIS A 272 15.63 -15.07 -7.51
N PRO A 273 15.78 -15.95 -6.49
CA PRO A 273 16.82 -16.99 -6.47
C PRO A 273 16.85 -17.89 -7.71
N GLU A 274 15.68 -18.27 -8.22
CA GLU A 274 15.56 -19.25 -9.32
C GLU A 274 15.78 -18.65 -10.69
N ILE A 275 15.48 -17.36 -10.92
CA ILE A 275 15.43 -16.77 -12.26
C ILE A 275 16.39 -15.60 -12.48
N LYS A 276 17.01 -15.06 -11.42
CA LYS A 276 17.84 -13.83 -11.48
C LYS A 276 18.89 -13.83 -12.59
N ASP A 277 19.62 -14.94 -12.74
CA ASP A 277 20.72 -15.02 -13.72
C ASP A 277 20.20 -15.09 -15.17
N SER A 278 19.17 -15.90 -15.40
CA SER A 278 18.52 -16.02 -16.72
C SER A 278 17.82 -14.71 -17.11
N LEU A 279 17.14 -14.07 -16.18
CA LEU A 279 16.46 -12.79 -16.41
C LEU A 279 17.47 -11.68 -16.67
N LYS A 280 18.55 -11.60 -15.91
CA LYS A 280 19.63 -10.63 -16.12
C LYS A 280 20.23 -10.74 -17.53
N GLN A 281 20.55 -11.97 -17.97
CA GLN A 281 21.05 -12.20 -19.30
C GLN A 281 20.04 -11.74 -20.37
N TYR A 282 18.78 -12.12 -20.23
CA TYR A 282 17.71 -11.75 -21.15
C TYR A 282 17.53 -10.23 -21.25
N VAL A 283 17.52 -9.51 -20.11
CA VAL A 283 17.37 -8.04 -20.08
C VAL A 283 18.54 -7.35 -20.78
N ILE A 284 19.79 -7.84 -20.60
CA ILE A 284 20.97 -7.32 -21.30
C ILE A 284 20.86 -7.53 -22.82
N GLU A 285 20.46 -8.72 -23.25
CA GLU A 285 20.28 -9.05 -24.67
C GLU A 285 19.16 -8.21 -25.30
N LEU A 286 18.05 -8.03 -24.58
CA LEU A 286 16.93 -7.19 -25.02
C LEU A 286 17.35 -5.72 -25.15
N GLY A 287 18.11 -5.19 -24.21
CA GLY A 287 18.66 -3.82 -24.26
C GLY A 287 19.50 -3.59 -25.51
N LYS A 288 20.47 -4.49 -25.79
CA LYS A 288 21.30 -4.42 -27.00
C LYS A 288 20.48 -4.46 -28.30
N LYS A 289 19.44 -5.28 -28.33
CA LYS A 289 18.54 -5.38 -29.50
C LYS A 289 17.75 -4.09 -29.70
N LEU A 290 17.30 -3.44 -28.65
CA LEU A 290 16.56 -2.18 -28.72
C LEU A 290 17.47 -1.02 -29.15
N GLU A 291 18.71 -0.92 -28.64
CA GLU A 291 19.70 0.06 -29.08
C GLU A 291 19.98 -0.05 -30.58
N GLY A 292 20.23 -1.26 -31.08
CA GLY A 292 20.46 -1.48 -32.52
C GLY A 292 19.26 -1.23 -33.44
N THR A 293 18.05 -1.00 -32.86
CA THR A 293 16.87 -0.57 -33.62
C THR A 293 16.69 0.96 -33.60
N LEU A 294 17.14 1.65 -32.57
CA LEU A 294 17.12 3.11 -32.49
C LEU A 294 18.12 3.76 -33.48
N ASP A 295 19.27 3.14 -33.70
CA ASP A 295 20.28 3.58 -34.67
C ASP A 295 19.85 3.45 -36.15
N LYS A 296 18.68 2.86 -36.42
CA LYS A 296 18.14 2.65 -37.79
C LYS A 296 16.92 3.52 -38.11
N GLN A 297 16.49 4.35 -37.18
CA GLN A 297 15.46 5.39 -37.41
C GLN A 297 16.08 6.79 -37.46
#